data_b3d27fdff300e1765a74064d05781834
#
_entry.id   b3d27fdff300e1765a74064d05781834
#
_cell.length_a   1.000
_cell.length_b   1.000
_cell.length_c   1.000
_cell.angle_alpha   90.00
_cell.angle_beta   90.00
_cell.angle_gamma   90.00
#
_symmetry.space_group_name_H-M   'P 1'
#
loop_
_entity.id
_entity.type
_entity.pdbx_description
1 polymer ?
#
loop_
_entity_poly.entity_id
_entity_poly.type
_entity_poly.pdbx_seq_one_letter_code
_entity_poly.pdbx_strand_id
1 'polypeptide(L)'
;MHDLKLHDLRCFDAVASEGSFQAAALVLSRTHPSVFAAVARLEEQLGLTLLDRSGYRVSLTDEGRQFHARARLALHELEHLQSYAGQLASGEETVLRVVMGDVCPRPRILGLLSRFFAERTHTRLHLEYEAISGPVERLMDAEADLIFHRANPSDTHLERIDLCQVNFVPVVAPGFLP
;
A
#
# COMPACT_ATOMS: atom_id res chain seq x y z
N MET A 1 5.67 13.01 -25.27
CA MET A 1 5.54 12.55 -23.86
C MET A 1 4.10 12.83 -23.48
N HIS A 2 3.28 11.78 -23.28
CA HIS A 2 1.88 11.96 -22.94
C HIS A 2 1.80 12.37 -21.47
N ASP A 3 1.07 13.43 -21.18
CA ASP A 3 0.93 13.96 -19.81
C ASP A 3 -0.20 13.18 -19.10
N LEU A 4 0.18 12.24 -18.24
CA LEU A 4 -0.76 11.42 -17.46
C LEU A 4 -1.49 12.29 -16.44
N LYS A 5 -2.81 12.33 -16.51
CA LYS A 5 -3.62 13.07 -15.55
C LYS A 5 -3.82 12.26 -14.26
N LEU A 6 -3.48 12.85 -13.14
CA LEU A 6 -3.70 12.25 -11.82
C LEU A 6 -5.16 11.80 -11.61
N HIS A 7 -6.12 12.57 -12.11
CA HIS A 7 -7.53 12.21 -12.05
C HIS A 7 -7.84 10.90 -12.75
N ASP A 8 -7.25 10.67 -13.94
CA ASP A 8 -7.52 9.48 -14.74
C ASP A 8 -6.86 8.25 -14.10
N LEU A 9 -5.67 8.41 -13.49
CA LEU A 9 -5.02 7.37 -12.69
C LEU A 9 -5.85 6.97 -11.46
N ARG A 10 -6.40 7.94 -10.72
CA ARG A 10 -7.27 7.66 -9.57
C ARG A 10 -8.57 6.96 -9.97
N CYS A 11 -9.15 7.32 -11.10
CA CYS A 11 -10.33 6.64 -11.62
C CYS A 11 -10.02 5.18 -12.00
N PHE A 12 -8.89 4.94 -12.63
CA PHE A 12 -8.43 3.59 -12.98
C PHE A 12 -8.18 2.74 -11.72
N ASP A 13 -7.45 3.27 -10.74
CA ASP A 13 -7.16 2.60 -9.47
C ASP A 13 -8.45 2.20 -8.73
N ALA A 14 -9.41 3.12 -8.64
CA ALA A 14 -10.70 2.83 -8.01
C ALA A 14 -11.49 1.75 -8.74
N VAL A 15 -11.51 1.75 -10.10
CA VAL A 15 -12.21 0.71 -10.87
C VAL A 15 -11.52 -0.64 -10.70
N ALA A 16 -10.19 -0.66 -10.69
CA ALA A 16 -9.40 -1.88 -10.48
C ALA A 16 -9.63 -2.49 -9.09
N SER A 17 -9.71 -1.66 -8.06
CA SER A 17 -9.93 -2.08 -6.67
C SER A 17 -11.36 -2.56 -6.42
N GLU A 18 -12.36 -1.83 -6.95
CA GLU A 18 -13.79 -2.14 -6.73
C GLU A 18 -14.34 -3.21 -7.68
N GLY A 19 -13.65 -3.47 -8.80
CA GLY A 19 -14.13 -4.39 -9.84
C GLY A 19 -15.40 -3.90 -10.56
N SER A 20 -15.74 -2.62 -10.44
CA SER A 20 -16.96 -2.03 -11.00
C SER A 20 -16.83 -0.51 -11.18
N PHE A 21 -17.20 -0.01 -12.35
CA PHE A 21 -17.30 1.43 -12.60
C PHE A 21 -18.33 2.13 -11.71
N GLN A 22 -19.43 1.44 -11.40
CA GLN A 22 -20.48 1.99 -10.54
C GLN A 22 -19.98 2.15 -9.10
N ALA A 23 -19.31 1.14 -8.54
CA ALA A 23 -18.74 1.21 -7.19
C ALA A 23 -17.63 2.25 -7.12
N ALA A 24 -16.72 2.28 -8.09
CA ALA A 24 -15.67 3.31 -8.18
C ALA A 24 -16.25 4.74 -8.24
N ALA A 25 -17.33 4.94 -8.98
CA ALA A 25 -17.99 6.24 -9.06
C ALA A 25 -18.55 6.68 -7.69
N LEU A 26 -19.11 5.76 -6.91
CA LEU A 26 -19.58 6.03 -5.55
C LEU A 26 -18.40 6.40 -4.62
N VAL A 27 -17.35 5.59 -4.59
CA VAL A 27 -16.15 5.85 -3.77
C VAL A 27 -15.53 7.21 -4.08
N LEU A 28 -15.43 7.55 -5.37
CA LEU A 28 -14.84 8.83 -5.81
C LEU A 28 -15.81 10.03 -5.73
N SER A 29 -17.07 9.83 -5.33
CA SER A 29 -18.12 10.86 -5.36
C SER A 29 -18.24 11.49 -6.76
N ARG A 30 -18.26 10.66 -7.80
CA ARG A 30 -18.33 11.03 -9.22
C ARG A 30 -19.47 10.30 -9.92
N THR A 31 -19.75 10.68 -11.18
CA THR A 31 -20.71 9.98 -11.99
C THR A 31 -20.04 8.83 -12.75
N HIS A 32 -20.76 7.73 -12.98
CA HIS A 32 -20.29 6.61 -13.78
C HIS A 32 -19.71 7.03 -15.16
N PRO A 33 -20.39 7.90 -15.97
CA PRO A 33 -19.83 8.35 -17.25
C PRO A 33 -18.49 9.09 -17.10
N SER A 34 -18.31 9.86 -16.03
CA SER A 34 -17.06 10.58 -15.76
C SER A 34 -15.91 9.63 -15.48
N VAL A 35 -16.13 8.62 -14.63
CA VAL A 35 -15.10 7.60 -14.33
C VAL A 35 -14.78 6.78 -15.57
N PHE A 36 -15.79 6.37 -16.33
CA PHE A 36 -15.61 5.63 -17.59
C PHE A 36 -14.77 6.41 -18.59
N ALA A 37 -15.11 7.70 -18.82
CA ALA A 37 -14.36 8.56 -19.74
C ALA A 37 -12.91 8.81 -19.27
N ALA A 38 -12.66 8.91 -17.96
CA ALA A 38 -11.33 9.07 -17.41
C ALA A 38 -10.44 7.84 -17.69
N VAL A 39 -10.97 6.63 -17.46
CA VAL A 39 -10.24 5.39 -17.72
C VAL A 39 -10.03 5.19 -19.24
N ALA A 40 -11.04 5.48 -20.06
CA ALA A 40 -10.92 5.37 -21.51
C ALA A 40 -9.81 6.30 -22.05
N ARG A 41 -9.73 7.54 -21.57
CA ARG A 41 -8.64 8.47 -21.94
C ARG A 41 -7.27 7.94 -21.51
N LEU A 42 -7.16 7.35 -20.31
CA LEU A 42 -5.92 6.77 -19.85
C LEU A 42 -5.46 5.64 -20.75
N GLU A 43 -6.36 4.69 -21.09
CA GLU A 43 -6.08 3.57 -22.01
C GLU A 43 -5.66 4.09 -23.40
N GLU A 44 -6.36 5.08 -23.92
CA GLU A 44 -6.03 5.73 -25.21
C GLU A 44 -4.65 6.40 -25.19
N GLN A 45 -4.33 7.15 -24.13
CA GLN A 45 -3.04 7.82 -23.98
C GLN A 45 -1.87 6.84 -23.89
N LEU A 46 -2.08 5.71 -23.24
CA LEU A 46 -1.07 4.67 -23.08
C LEU A 46 -0.98 3.74 -24.32
N GLY A 47 -2.03 3.69 -25.14
CA GLY A 47 -2.16 2.70 -26.21
C GLY A 47 -2.30 1.27 -25.65
N LEU A 48 -2.82 1.11 -24.44
CA LEU A 48 -2.96 -0.16 -23.74
C LEU A 48 -4.41 -0.37 -23.30
N THR A 49 -4.85 -1.62 -23.32
CA THR A 49 -6.10 -2.04 -22.68
C THR A 49 -5.76 -2.50 -21.26
N LEU A 50 -6.16 -1.75 -20.24
CA LEU A 50 -5.85 -2.03 -18.85
C LEU A 50 -6.95 -2.85 -18.18
N LEU A 51 -8.19 -2.73 -18.63
CA LEU A 51 -9.36 -3.38 -18.04
C LEU A 51 -10.03 -4.36 -18.99
N ASP A 52 -10.25 -5.58 -18.53
CA ASP A 52 -11.12 -6.55 -19.18
C ASP A 52 -12.57 -6.32 -18.70
N ARG A 53 -13.45 -6.04 -19.66
CA ARG A 53 -14.88 -5.74 -19.46
C ARG A 53 -15.79 -6.85 -19.98
N SER A 54 -15.24 -7.99 -20.36
CA SER A 54 -15.99 -9.11 -20.97
C SER A 54 -16.81 -9.91 -19.94
N GLY A 55 -16.41 -9.86 -18.66
CA GLY A 55 -17.04 -10.59 -17.57
C GLY A 55 -18.14 -9.82 -16.84
N TYR A 56 -18.75 -10.48 -15.86
CA TYR A 56 -19.74 -9.85 -14.96
C TYR A 56 -19.14 -8.73 -14.09
N ARG A 57 -17.86 -8.87 -13.75
CA ARG A 57 -17.08 -7.84 -13.06
C ARG A 57 -15.94 -7.39 -13.97
N VAL A 58 -15.58 -6.13 -13.81
CA VAL A 58 -14.38 -5.58 -14.45
C VAL A 58 -13.15 -6.17 -13.77
N SER A 59 -12.19 -6.65 -14.54
CA SER A 59 -10.92 -7.15 -14.04
C SER A 59 -9.74 -6.51 -14.77
N LEU A 60 -8.54 -6.63 -14.21
CA LEU A 60 -7.34 -6.14 -14.85
C LEU A 60 -6.85 -7.11 -15.93
N THR A 61 -6.40 -6.59 -17.07
CA THR A 61 -5.59 -7.33 -18.04
C THR A 61 -4.21 -7.64 -17.47
N ASP A 62 -3.34 -8.37 -18.16
CA ASP A 62 -1.95 -8.59 -17.72
C ASP A 62 -1.15 -7.29 -17.70
N GLU A 63 -1.31 -6.45 -18.72
CA GLU A 63 -0.76 -5.11 -18.79
C GLU A 63 -1.35 -4.22 -17.69
N GLY A 64 -2.66 -4.34 -17.46
CA GLY A 64 -3.36 -3.62 -16.40
C GLY A 64 -2.84 -3.93 -15.01
N ARG A 65 -2.52 -5.20 -14.70
CA ARG A 65 -1.92 -5.58 -13.42
C ARG A 65 -0.55 -4.96 -13.20
N GLN A 66 0.31 -5.02 -14.22
CA GLN A 66 1.65 -4.44 -14.16
C GLN A 66 1.59 -2.91 -14.02
N PHE A 67 0.74 -2.26 -14.80
CA PHE A 67 0.56 -0.82 -14.74
C PHE A 67 -0.07 -0.38 -13.42
N HIS A 68 -1.08 -1.10 -12.91
CA HIS A 68 -1.76 -0.81 -11.65
C HIS A 68 -0.80 -0.84 -10.46
N ALA A 69 0.08 -1.84 -10.37
CA ALA A 69 1.08 -1.92 -9.32
C ALA A 69 1.98 -0.67 -9.29
N ARG A 70 2.40 -0.15 -10.45
CA ARG A 70 3.20 1.07 -10.54
C ARG A 70 2.39 2.34 -10.29
N ALA A 71 1.16 2.39 -10.80
CA ALA A 71 0.26 3.51 -10.59
C ALA A 71 -0.07 3.72 -9.11
N ARG A 72 -0.30 2.62 -8.35
CA ARG A 72 -0.53 2.68 -6.90
C ARG A 72 0.65 3.30 -6.15
N LEU A 73 1.88 2.90 -6.47
CA LEU A 73 3.07 3.51 -5.86
C LEU A 73 3.15 5.02 -6.14
N ALA A 74 2.88 5.43 -7.38
CA ALA A 74 2.89 6.85 -7.75
C ALA A 74 1.78 7.64 -7.06
N LEU A 75 0.58 7.08 -6.96
CA LEU A 75 -0.55 7.70 -6.26
C LEU A 75 -0.26 7.87 -4.76
N HIS A 76 0.32 6.85 -4.15
CA HIS A 76 0.73 6.90 -2.74
C HIS A 76 1.80 7.96 -2.48
N GLU A 77 2.83 8.02 -3.33
CA GLU A 77 3.87 9.06 -3.20
C GLU A 77 3.29 10.48 -3.33
N LEU A 78 2.28 10.66 -4.20
CA LEU A 78 1.56 11.93 -4.28
C LEU A 78 0.76 12.24 -3.02
N GLU A 79 0.17 11.25 -2.37
CA GLU A 79 -0.51 11.42 -1.08
C GLU A 79 0.48 11.76 0.02
N HIS A 80 1.66 11.14 0.03
CA HIS A 80 2.75 11.49 0.93
C HIS A 80 3.21 12.94 0.72
N LEU A 81 3.38 13.35 -0.54
CA LEU A 81 3.75 14.73 -0.85
C LEU A 81 2.70 15.75 -0.39
N GLN A 82 1.41 15.44 -0.57
CA GLN A 82 0.32 16.28 -0.07
C GLN A 82 0.31 16.36 1.47
N SER A 83 0.51 15.23 2.14
CA SER A 83 0.65 15.16 3.59
C SER A 83 1.83 15.97 4.08
N TYR A 84 2.99 15.83 3.45
CA TYR A 84 4.20 16.59 3.74
C TYR A 84 4.01 18.10 3.55
N ALA A 85 3.33 18.52 2.49
CA ALA A 85 2.99 19.91 2.28
C ALA A 85 2.07 20.45 3.40
N GLY A 86 1.12 19.64 3.87
CA GLY A 86 0.29 19.96 5.03
C GLY A 86 1.13 20.12 6.31
N GLN A 87 2.12 19.27 6.52
CA GLN A 87 3.06 19.36 7.65
C GLN A 87 3.87 20.67 7.60
N LEU A 88 4.43 21.00 6.44
CA LEU A 88 5.15 22.23 6.26
C LEU A 88 4.28 23.48 6.55
N ALA A 89 3.00 23.40 6.21
CA ALA A 89 2.05 24.50 6.43
C ALA A 89 1.58 24.62 7.89
N SER A 90 1.42 23.51 8.61
CA SER A 90 0.91 23.47 9.99
C SER A 90 1.99 23.32 11.05
N GLY A 91 3.19 22.90 10.68
CA GLY A 91 4.27 22.52 11.61
C GLY A 91 3.98 21.21 12.36
N GLU A 92 2.93 20.46 11.97
CA GLU A 92 2.54 19.20 12.59
C GLU A 92 2.96 18.00 11.73
N GLU A 93 3.58 17.00 12.36
CA GLU A 93 3.91 15.73 11.71
C GLU A 93 2.69 14.81 11.62
N THR A 94 2.62 14.03 10.55
CA THR A 94 1.49 13.17 10.21
C THR A 94 1.59 11.76 10.83
N VAL A 95 0.76 10.86 10.35
CA VAL A 95 0.65 9.47 10.80
C VAL A 95 1.77 8.63 10.19
N LEU A 96 2.51 7.88 11.00
CA LEU A 96 3.41 6.81 10.58
C LEU A 96 2.65 5.47 10.64
N ARG A 97 2.45 4.84 9.48
CA ARG A 97 1.79 3.53 9.37
C ARG A 97 2.82 2.42 9.42
N VAL A 98 2.76 1.63 10.48
CA VAL A 98 3.71 0.54 10.74
C VAL A 98 2.98 -0.78 10.76
N VAL A 99 3.47 -1.75 10.00
CA VAL A 99 2.96 -3.13 10.06
C VAL A 99 4.02 -4.05 10.64
N MET A 100 3.65 -4.83 11.63
CA MET A 100 4.51 -5.82 12.27
C MET A 100 4.11 -7.22 11.86
N GLY A 101 5.06 -7.99 11.34
CA GLY A 101 4.90 -9.41 11.09
C GLY A 101 4.85 -10.25 12.38
N ASP A 102 4.32 -11.46 12.25
CA ASP A 102 4.12 -12.42 13.34
C ASP A 102 5.42 -12.91 13.99
N VAL A 103 6.51 -12.94 13.23
CA VAL A 103 7.84 -13.44 13.68
C VAL A 103 8.69 -12.38 14.35
N CYS A 104 8.20 -11.16 14.50
CA CYS A 104 8.96 -10.06 15.09
C CYS A 104 9.00 -10.12 16.61
N PRO A 105 10.14 -9.78 17.26
CA PRO A 105 10.25 -9.68 18.71
C PRO A 105 9.49 -8.43 19.21
N ARG A 106 8.16 -8.55 19.31
CA ARG A 106 7.23 -7.45 19.64
C ARG A 106 7.67 -6.55 20.80
N PRO A 107 8.11 -7.09 21.96
CA PRO A 107 8.51 -6.22 23.07
C PRO A 107 9.69 -5.29 22.75
N ARG A 108 10.63 -5.79 21.95
CA ARG A 108 11.81 -4.98 21.52
C ARG A 108 11.40 -3.87 20.55
N ILE A 109 10.56 -4.20 19.57
CA ILE A 109 10.08 -3.23 18.56
C ILE A 109 9.18 -2.19 19.21
N LEU A 110 8.24 -2.60 20.05
CA LEU A 110 7.38 -1.67 20.79
C LEU A 110 8.21 -0.74 21.71
N GLY A 111 9.24 -1.25 22.36
CA GLY A 111 10.16 -0.43 23.15
C GLY A 111 10.94 0.58 22.32
N LEU A 112 11.30 0.23 21.08
CA LEU A 112 11.95 1.14 20.13
C LEU A 112 10.99 2.23 19.66
N LEU A 113 9.80 1.85 19.23
CA LEU A 113 8.74 2.77 18.82
C LEU A 113 8.36 3.72 19.97
N SER A 114 8.18 3.20 21.17
CA SER A 114 7.86 4.01 22.35
C SER A 114 8.91 5.11 22.62
N ARG A 115 10.19 4.79 22.51
CA ARG A 115 11.27 5.78 22.66
C ARG A 115 11.25 6.82 21.54
N PHE A 116 11.04 6.38 20.28
CA PHE A 116 10.96 7.28 19.14
C PHE A 116 9.81 8.28 19.28
N PHE A 117 8.62 7.81 19.68
CA PHE A 117 7.44 8.66 19.82
C PHE A 117 7.44 9.50 21.11
N ALA A 118 8.20 9.12 22.14
CA ALA A 118 8.37 9.95 23.33
C ALA A 118 9.04 11.30 23.02
N GLU A 119 9.89 11.33 22.00
CA GLU A 119 10.58 12.55 21.54
C GLU A 119 9.82 13.29 20.42
N ARG A 120 8.79 12.68 19.84
CA ARG A 120 8.03 13.18 18.68
C ARG A 120 6.53 13.15 18.93
N THR A 121 6.08 14.11 19.75
CA THR A 121 4.68 14.16 20.24
C THR A 121 3.63 14.49 19.18
N HIS A 122 4.05 14.98 18.02
CA HIS A 122 3.15 15.38 16.93
C HIS A 122 2.88 14.28 15.89
N THR A 123 3.72 13.22 15.86
CA THR A 123 3.52 12.10 14.94
C THR A 123 2.60 11.06 15.58
N ARG A 124 1.53 10.68 14.87
CA ARG A 124 0.63 9.59 15.27
C ARG A 124 1.15 8.26 14.73
N LEU A 125 1.19 7.25 15.59
CA LEU A 125 1.48 5.88 15.18
C LEU A 125 0.18 5.16 14.84
N HIS A 126 0.10 4.64 13.62
CA HIS A 126 -0.87 3.61 13.24
C HIS A 126 -0.14 2.29 13.15
N LEU A 127 -0.42 1.37 14.08
CA LEU A 127 0.28 0.09 14.20
C LEU A 127 -0.67 -1.06 13.95
N GLU A 128 -0.36 -1.87 12.95
CA GLU A 128 -1.09 -3.08 12.61
C GLU A 128 -0.22 -4.33 12.73
N TYR A 129 -0.88 -5.48 12.82
CA TYR A 129 -0.23 -6.78 12.88
C TYR A 129 -0.76 -7.65 11.73
N GLU A 130 0.16 -8.21 10.97
CA GLU A 130 -0.17 -9.09 9.86
C GLU A 130 0.66 -10.38 9.92
N ALA A 131 0.12 -11.47 9.37
CA ALA A 131 0.79 -12.75 9.33
C ALA A 131 1.35 -13.04 7.93
N ILE A 132 2.35 -13.90 7.86
CA ILE A 132 2.91 -14.46 6.62
C ILE A 132 3.37 -13.37 5.65
N SER A 133 2.74 -13.22 4.47
CA SER A 133 3.11 -12.25 3.42
C SER A 133 2.48 -10.87 3.60
N GLY A 134 1.47 -10.76 4.46
CA GLY A 134 0.68 -9.55 4.65
C GLY A 134 1.49 -8.25 4.82
N PRO A 135 2.54 -8.20 5.66
CA PRO A 135 3.33 -6.98 5.82
C PRO A 135 4.00 -6.50 4.52
N VAL A 136 4.52 -7.43 3.70
CA VAL A 136 5.16 -7.09 2.42
C VAL A 136 4.12 -6.61 1.41
N GLU A 137 2.97 -7.27 1.34
CA GLU A 137 1.86 -6.87 0.48
C GLU A 137 1.39 -5.46 0.83
N ARG A 138 1.18 -5.16 2.12
CA ARG A 138 0.82 -3.82 2.61
C ARG A 138 1.84 -2.74 2.23
N LEU A 139 3.14 -3.06 2.31
CA LEU A 139 4.20 -2.14 1.91
C LEU A 139 4.19 -1.92 0.40
N MET A 140 4.07 -2.99 -0.39
CA MET A 140 4.02 -2.93 -1.87
C MET A 140 2.77 -2.23 -2.37
N ASP A 141 1.66 -2.35 -1.66
CA ASP A 141 0.40 -1.67 -1.94
C ASP A 141 0.33 -0.24 -1.39
N ALA A 142 1.44 0.23 -0.81
CA ALA A 142 1.56 1.56 -0.22
C ALA A 142 0.55 1.83 0.92
N GLU A 143 0.13 0.78 1.61
CA GLU A 143 -0.73 0.86 2.79
C GLU A 143 0.05 0.94 4.10
N ALA A 144 1.37 0.73 4.05
CA ALA A 144 2.30 0.90 5.15
C ALA A 144 3.51 1.74 4.73
N ASP A 145 4.03 2.53 5.66
CA ASP A 145 5.24 3.35 5.47
C ASP A 145 6.49 2.57 5.93
N LEU A 146 6.32 1.67 6.91
CA LEU A 146 7.37 0.86 7.50
C LEU A 146 6.82 -0.52 7.87
N ILE A 147 7.58 -1.56 7.57
CA ILE A 147 7.26 -2.91 8.05
C ILE A 147 8.41 -3.49 8.87
N PHE A 148 8.06 -4.24 9.91
CA PHE A 148 8.99 -5.13 10.60
C PHE A 148 8.70 -6.55 10.19
N HIS A 149 9.58 -7.14 9.38
CA HIS A 149 9.33 -8.46 8.80
C HIS A 149 10.63 -9.21 8.51
N ARG A 150 10.53 -10.52 8.26
CA ARG A 150 11.67 -11.38 7.90
C ARG A 150 11.93 -11.47 6.40
N ALA A 151 11.03 -10.98 5.56
CA ALA A 151 11.16 -11.10 4.12
C ALA A 151 12.29 -10.20 3.58
N ASN A 152 12.86 -10.65 2.48
CA ASN A 152 13.82 -9.90 1.70
C ASN A 152 13.17 -9.59 0.34
N PRO A 153 12.36 -8.54 0.25
CA PRO A 153 11.77 -8.14 -1.02
C PRO A 153 12.91 -7.78 -1.98
N SER A 154 12.86 -8.32 -3.18
CA SER A 154 13.83 -8.02 -4.24
C SER A 154 13.55 -6.68 -4.95
N ASP A 155 12.62 -5.89 -4.45
CA ASP A 155 12.25 -4.61 -5.04
C ASP A 155 13.31 -3.55 -4.71
N THR A 156 13.86 -2.92 -5.76
CA THR A 156 14.89 -1.87 -5.66
C THR A 156 14.38 -0.52 -5.15
N HIS A 157 13.07 -0.37 -5.01
CA HIS A 157 12.45 0.85 -4.48
C HIS A 157 12.30 0.83 -2.95
N LEU A 158 12.63 -0.29 -2.31
CA LEU A 158 12.55 -0.45 -0.86
C LEU A 158 13.94 -0.35 -0.23
N GLU A 159 14.04 0.42 0.85
CA GLU A 159 15.20 0.41 1.72
C GLU A 159 15.04 -0.67 2.78
N ARG A 160 16.10 -1.46 3.01
CA ARG A 160 16.12 -2.52 4.01
C ARG A 160 17.21 -2.30 5.04
N ILE A 161 16.84 -2.43 6.30
CA ILE A 161 17.76 -2.41 7.44
C ILE A 161 17.62 -3.72 8.23
N ASP A 162 18.71 -4.47 8.37
CA ASP A 162 18.74 -5.69 9.17
C ASP A 162 18.83 -5.32 10.67
N LEU A 163 17.83 -5.70 11.46
CA LEU A 163 17.72 -5.32 12.87
C LEU A 163 18.31 -6.37 13.81
N CYS A 164 17.97 -7.63 13.64
CA CYS A 164 18.43 -8.73 14.50
C CYS A 164 18.19 -10.09 13.84
N GLN A 165 18.87 -11.11 14.35
CA GLN A 165 18.58 -12.51 14.04
C GLN A 165 17.44 -13.03 14.91
N VAL A 166 16.56 -13.85 14.33
CA VAL A 166 15.46 -14.52 15.04
C VAL A 166 15.64 -16.02 14.86
N ASN A 167 15.70 -16.75 15.96
CA ASN A 167 15.82 -18.20 15.97
C ASN A 167 14.45 -18.84 16.17
N PHE A 168 14.10 -19.80 15.32
CA PHE A 168 12.88 -20.61 15.44
C PHE A 168 13.23 -21.92 16.13
N VAL A 169 12.48 -22.27 17.16
CA VAL A 169 12.60 -23.53 17.86
C VAL A 169 11.27 -24.26 17.75
N PRO A 170 11.25 -25.50 17.21
CA PRO A 170 10.04 -26.30 17.23
C PRO A 170 9.69 -26.67 18.68
N VAL A 171 8.41 -26.56 19.01
CA VAL A 171 7.90 -26.93 20.32
C VAL A 171 6.70 -27.85 20.17
N VAL A 172 6.58 -28.79 21.11
CA VAL A 172 5.45 -29.74 21.18
C VAL A 172 4.88 -29.75 22.59
N ALA A 173 3.62 -30.13 22.72
CA ALA A 173 3.00 -30.32 24.03
C ALA A 173 3.69 -31.45 24.81
N PRO A 174 3.81 -31.36 26.15
CA PRO A 174 4.31 -32.44 26.98
C PRO A 174 3.53 -33.72 26.72
N GLY A 175 4.23 -34.86 26.46
CA GLY A 175 3.63 -36.16 26.17
C GLY A 175 3.23 -36.37 24.70
N PHE A 176 3.52 -35.43 23.80
CA PHE A 176 3.26 -35.60 22.36
C PHE A 176 4.33 -36.44 21.64
N LEU A 177 5.55 -36.41 22.11
CA LEU A 177 6.61 -37.32 21.66
C LEU A 177 6.63 -38.58 22.53
N PRO A 178 6.78 -39.79 21.94
CA PRO A 178 6.89 -41.03 22.68
C PRO A 178 8.12 -41.09 23.58
#